data_672c798cf35ce2b03ff57c52c474bfa7
#
_entry.id   672c798cf35ce2b03ff57c52c474bfa7
#
_cell.length_a   1.000
_cell.length_b   1.000
_cell.length_c   1.000
_cell.angle_alpha   90.00
_cell.angle_beta   90.00
_cell.angle_gamma   90.00
#
_symmetry.space_group_name_H-M   'P 1'
#
loop_
_entity.id
_entity.type
_entity.pdbx_description
1 polymer ?
#
loop_
_entity_poly.entity_id
_entity_poly.type
_entity_poly.pdbx_seq_one_letter_code
_entity_poly.pdbx_strand_id
1 'polypeptide(L)'
;AGTNGSYKDSSVQLFDIRNQLQSILDIPTYIENDSTAIAIAEQNFGNAKDISHALVINMGWGVGLGIIVDGNLFRGYSGYAGEFSHIPLSKSSKLCSCGKRGCLEVEASLSATVEEIKERLLAGEKSILQLTDFTDQLTSTEAVFSAAQNGDQLAISALSKAGYMLGKGIATLIHIMNPQKIIISGRGAHAGNIIMPQIQTAVNDFCIPKIANKTKIEISDMKQAQLIGTASIVFEYALSKFANLN
;
A
#
# COMPACT_ATOMS: atom_id res chain seq x y z
N ALA A 1 11.76 14.20 4.41
CA ALA A 1 11.35 15.03 3.27
C ALA A 1 10.30 14.25 2.50
N GLY A 2 9.02 14.62 2.66
CA GLY A 2 7.91 13.97 1.97
C GLY A 2 7.97 14.33 0.48
N THR A 3 8.09 13.34 -0.35
CA THR A 3 7.96 13.50 -1.80
C THR A 3 6.67 12.84 -2.25
N ASN A 4 5.92 13.55 -3.08
CA ASN A 4 4.70 13.03 -3.67
C ASN A 4 5.05 11.92 -4.67
N GLY A 5 4.54 10.71 -4.48
CA GLY A 5 4.76 9.56 -5.38
C GLY A 5 4.19 9.71 -6.78
N SER A 6 3.47 10.79 -7.09
CA SER A 6 3.06 11.08 -8.45
C SER A 6 4.08 11.99 -9.12
N TYR A 7 4.92 11.41 -9.93
CA TYR A 7 5.96 12.09 -10.73
C TYR A 7 5.40 13.06 -11.81
N LYS A 8 4.11 13.33 -11.84
CA LYS A 8 3.47 14.08 -12.93
C LYS A 8 3.26 15.56 -12.71
N ASP A 9 3.41 16.10 -11.48
CA ASP A 9 3.27 17.54 -11.28
C ASP A 9 4.19 18.05 -10.17
N SER A 10 5.39 18.43 -10.58
CA SER A 10 6.40 19.02 -9.70
C SER A 10 6.15 20.51 -9.40
N SER A 11 5.00 21.08 -9.80
CA SER A 11 4.71 22.50 -9.60
C SER A 11 4.27 22.86 -8.19
N VAL A 12 3.81 21.88 -7.39
CA VAL A 12 3.51 22.09 -5.97
C VAL A 12 4.57 21.40 -5.13
N GLN A 13 5.54 22.15 -4.66
CA GLN A 13 6.53 21.65 -3.71
C GLN A 13 5.79 21.35 -2.39
N LEU A 14 5.85 20.10 -1.91
CA LEU A 14 5.24 19.69 -0.62
C LEU A 14 5.71 20.55 0.56
N PHE A 15 6.92 21.08 0.46
CA PHE A 15 7.46 22.04 1.43
C PHE A 15 6.62 23.32 1.48
N ASP A 16 6.08 23.74 0.36
CA ASP A 16 5.23 24.93 0.25
C ASP A 16 3.84 24.68 0.89
N ILE A 17 3.25 23.50 0.66
CA ILE A 17 1.98 23.11 1.31
C ILE A 17 2.11 23.09 2.83
N ARG A 18 3.18 22.53 3.38
CA ARG A 18 3.43 22.52 4.81
C ARG A 18 3.48 23.93 5.39
N ASN A 19 4.25 24.82 4.75
CA ASN A 19 4.44 26.19 5.23
C ASN A 19 3.15 26.99 5.12
N GLN A 20 2.39 26.83 4.03
CA GLN A 20 1.09 27.47 3.86
C GLN A 20 0.10 27.02 4.93
N LEU A 21 -0.03 25.69 5.17
CA LEU A 21 -0.91 25.15 6.21
C LEU A 21 -0.49 25.63 7.59
N GLN A 22 0.81 25.61 7.91
CA GLN A 22 1.32 26.10 9.18
C GLN A 22 1.03 27.57 9.39
N SER A 23 1.14 28.40 8.35
CA SER A 23 0.84 29.83 8.40
C SER A 23 -0.66 30.10 8.57
N ILE A 24 -1.53 29.31 7.93
CA ILE A 24 -2.99 29.47 8.02
C ILE A 24 -3.51 29.02 9.38
N LEU A 25 -3.01 27.90 9.88
CA LEU A 25 -3.51 27.24 11.10
C LEU A 25 -2.83 27.73 12.38
N ASP A 26 -1.69 28.42 12.25
CA ASP A 26 -0.82 28.85 13.36
C ASP A 26 -0.43 27.69 14.32
N ILE A 27 -0.27 26.50 13.76
CA ILE A 27 0.19 25.31 14.49
C ILE A 27 1.30 24.59 13.73
N PRO A 28 2.24 23.89 14.43
CA PRO A 28 3.26 23.08 13.79
C PRO A 28 2.63 22.05 12.86
N THR A 29 3.04 22.06 11.60
CA THR A 29 2.52 21.16 10.55
C THR A 29 3.61 20.22 10.07
N TYR A 30 3.29 18.93 9.95
CA TYR A 30 4.20 17.88 9.48
C TYR A 30 3.60 17.20 8.25
N ILE A 31 4.45 16.72 7.36
CA ILE A 31 4.07 15.95 6.18
C ILE A 31 4.82 14.62 6.23
N GLU A 32 4.11 13.54 5.99
CA GLU A 32 4.68 12.21 5.88
C GLU A 32 4.03 11.44 4.72
N ASN A 33 4.73 10.44 4.21
CA ASN A 33 4.19 9.51 3.24
C ASN A 33 3.11 8.64 3.90
N ASP A 34 2.02 8.33 3.19
CA ASP A 34 0.88 7.55 3.69
C ASP A 34 1.27 6.13 4.11
N SER A 35 2.11 5.47 3.33
CA SER A 35 2.55 4.10 3.63
C SER A 35 3.49 4.05 4.83
N THR A 36 4.29 5.10 5.01
CA THR A 36 5.08 5.32 6.22
C THR A 36 4.18 5.52 7.44
N ALA A 37 3.16 6.35 7.34
CA ALA A 37 2.20 6.57 8.42
C ALA A 37 1.49 5.26 8.80
N ILE A 38 1.03 4.48 7.82
CA ILE A 38 0.42 3.17 8.04
C ILE A 38 1.40 2.21 8.74
N ALA A 39 2.67 2.19 8.34
CA ALA A 39 3.67 1.34 8.97
C ALA A 39 3.91 1.72 10.46
N ILE A 40 3.92 3.00 10.77
CA ILE A 40 4.00 3.50 12.15
C ILE A 40 2.77 3.08 12.96
N ALA A 41 1.58 3.16 12.37
CA ALA A 41 0.35 2.71 13.05
C ALA A 41 0.41 1.21 13.36
N GLU A 42 0.81 0.39 12.38
CA GLU A 42 0.95 -1.06 12.56
C GLU A 42 2.03 -1.42 13.59
N GLN A 43 3.10 -0.65 13.65
CA GLN A 43 4.18 -0.84 14.62
C GLN A 43 3.77 -0.48 16.03
N ASN A 44 3.03 0.61 16.21
CA ASN A 44 2.67 1.10 17.54
C ASN A 44 1.44 0.37 18.09
N PHE A 45 0.45 0.01 17.25
CA PHE A 45 -0.86 -0.44 17.68
C PHE A 45 -1.40 -1.66 16.94
N GLY A 46 -0.75 -2.10 15.86
CA GLY A 46 -1.26 -3.14 14.99
C GLY A 46 -0.43 -4.42 15.00
N ASN A 47 -0.45 -5.11 13.85
CA ASN A 47 0.14 -6.44 13.69
C ASN A 47 1.68 -6.44 13.63
N ALA A 48 2.33 -5.28 13.51
CA ALA A 48 3.79 -5.15 13.58
C ALA A 48 4.31 -4.79 14.99
N LYS A 49 3.41 -4.68 15.99
CA LYS A 49 3.81 -4.40 17.36
C LYS A 49 4.73 -5.50 17.89
N ASP A 50 5.82 -5.08 18.54
CA ASP A 50 6.85 -5.95 19.11
C ASP A 50 7.55 -6.88 18.10
N ILE A 51 7.49 -6.54 16.80
CA ILE A 51 8.17 -7.25 15.72
C ILE A 51 9.40 -6.46 15.28
N SER A 52 10.59 -7.07 15.34
CA SER A 52 11.84 -6.39 14.98
C SER A 52 12.02 -6.24 13.48
N HIS A 53 11.55 -7.21 12.67
CA HIS A 53 11.69 -7.20 11.22
C HIS A 53 10.33 -7.43 10.56
N ALA A 54 9.68 -6.37 10.14
CA ALA A 54 8.37 -6.43 9.50
C ALA A 54 8.34 -5.58 8.22
N LEU A 55 7.47 -5.99 7.31
CA LEU A 55 7.12 -5.23 6.12
C LEU A 55 5.62 -4.92 6.18
N VAL A 56 5.26 -3.67 6.02
CA VAL A 56 3.86 -3.24 5.99
C VAL A 56 3.54 -2.75 4.59
N ILE A 57 2.71 -3.50 3.90
CA ILE A 57 2.29 -3.19 2.53
C ILE A 57 0.97 -2.43 2.60
N ASN A 58 0.98 -1.20 2.12
CA ASN A 58 -0.21 -0.39 1.90
C ASN A 58 -0.78 -0.72 0.52
N MET A 59 -1.79 -1.61 0.47
CA MET A 59 -2.56 -1.84 -0.75
C MET A 59 -3.69 -0.81 -0.82
N GLY A 60 -3.47 0.25 -1.55
CA GLY A 60 -4.38 1.36 -1.75
C GLY A 60 -4.64 1.63 -3.22
N TRP A 61 -4.98 2.88 -3.55
CA TRP A 61 -5.07 3.33 -4.95
C TRP A 61 -3.76 3.12 -5.72
N GLY A 62 -2.61 3.30 -5.06
CA GLY A 62 -1.30 2.74 -5.42
C GLY A 62 -0.93 1.59 -4.49
N VAL A 63 0.34 1.15 -4.57
CA VAL A 63 0.91 0.17 -3.64
C VAL A 63 2.16 0.76 -3.01
N GLY A 64 2.22 0.82 -1.68
CA GLY A 64 3.37 1.31 -0.95
C GLY A 64 3.90 0.30 0.05
N LEU A 65 5.08 0.58 0.61
CA LEU A 65 5.76 -0.30 1.54
C LEU A 65 6.43 0.51 2.66
N GLY A 66 6.09 0.19 3.90
CA GLY A 66 6.87 0.55 5.07
C GLY A 66 7.76 -0.61 5.50
N ILE A 67 9.02 -0.32 5.82
CA ILE A 67 10.02 -1.31 6.19
C ILE A 67 10.42 -1.08 7.65
N ILE A 68 10.33 -2.11 8.48
CA ILE A 68 10.77 -2.09 9.88
C ILE A 68 11.97 -3.03 10.01
N VAL A 69 13.11 -2.51 10.47
CA VAL A 69 14.35 -3.25 10.71
C VAL A 69 14.84 -2.90 12.11
N ASP A 70 15.16 -3.94 12.89
CA ASP A 70 15.58 -3.80 14.30
C ASP A 70 14.60 -2.97 15.14
N GLY A 71 13.29 -3.12 14.87
CA GLY A 71 12.24 -2.39 15.56
C GLY A 71 12.13 -0.91 15.20
N ASN A 72 12.82 -0.46 14.14
CA ASN A 72 12.81 0.93 13.68
C ASN A 72 12.37 1.03 12.23
N LEU A 73 11.66 2.10 11.91
CA LEU A 73 11.27 2.39 10.54
C LEU A 73 12.51 2.70 9.69
N PHE A 74 12.74 1.91 8.65
CA PHE A 74 13.85 2.07 7.71
C PHE A 74 13.44 2.96 6.54
N ARG A 75 14.08 4.13 6.43
CA ARG A 75 13.79 5.14 5.39
C ARG A 75 14.79 5.12 4.24
N GLY A 76 15.88 4.38 4.36
CA GLY A 76 17.00 4.41 3.41
C GLY A 76 17.79 5.73 3.48
N TYR A 77 18.79 5.84 2.63
CA TYR A 77 19.70 7.02 2.60
C TYR A 77 18.97 8.33 2.26
N SER A 78 18.08 8.30 1.27
CA SER A 78 17.39 9.49 0.74
C SER A 78 15.91 9.58 1.13
N GLY A 79 15.41 8.66 1.95
CA GLY A 79 14.00 8.61 2.37
C GLY A 79 13.07 7.86 1.41
N TYR A 80 13.61 7.21 0.38
CA TYR A 80 12.83 6.50 -0.65
C TYR A 80 12.86 4.97 -0.49
N ALA A 81 13.22 4.45 0.68
CA ALA A 81 13.10 3.02 0.90
C ALA A 81 11.62 2.60 0.82
N GLY A 82 11.36 1.49 0.13
CA GLY A 82 9.99 0.97 -0.01
C GLY A 82 9.32 1.23 -1.35
N GLU A 83 10.00 1.81 -2.35
CA GLU A 83 9.48 2.02 -3.71
C GLU A 83 9.39 0.71 -4.53
N PHE A 84 9.02 -0.41 -3.88
CA PHE A 84 8.99 -1.74 -4.49
C PHE A 84 7.90 -1.91 -5.54
N SER A 85 6.84 -1.12 -5.48
CA SER A 85 5.75 -1.15 -6.46
C SER A 85 6.19 -0.73 -7.86
N HIS A 86 7.31 -0.02 -7.95
CA HIS A 86 7.90 0.39 -9.22
C HIS A 86 8.94 -0.60 -9.79
N ILE A 87 9.13 -1.76 -9.15
CA ILE A 87 9.92 -2.85 -9.71
C ILE A 87 9.15 -3.48 -10.88
N PRO A 88 9.76 -3.63 -12.07
CA PRO A 88 9.09 -4.24 -13.24
C PRO A 88 9.00 -5.76 -13.05
N LEU A 89 7.90 -6.23 -12.49
CA LEU A 89 7.61 -7.66 -12.25
C LEU A 89 6.62 -8.26 -13.25
N SER A 90 6.04 -7.43 -14.11
CA SER A 90 5.08 -7.86 -15.14
C SER A 90 5.65 -7.68 -16.55
N LYS A 91 5.20 -8.53 -17.47
CA LYS A 91 5.43 -8.36 -18.92
C LYS A 91 4.43 -7.39 -19.56
N SER A 92 3.56 -6.76 -18.76
CA SER A 92 2.57 -5.81 -19.23
C SER A 92 3.20 -4.61 -19.93
N SER A 93 2.57 -4.15 -20.99
CA SER A 93 2.93 -2.90 -21.66
C SER A 93 2.34 -1.66 -20.99
N LYS A 94 1.53 -1.81 -19.93
CA LYS A 94 0.89 -0.71 -19.18
C LYS A 94 1.96 0.25 -18.67
N LEU A 95 1.75 1.54 -18.94
CA LEU A 95 2.64 2.62 -18.49
C LEU A 95 2.35 2.97 -17.03
N CYS A 96 3.37 2.93 -16.20
CA CYS A 96 3.29 3.37 -14.81
C CYS A 96 3.47 4.89 -14.71
N SER A 97 2.93 5.49 -13.66
CA SER A 97 3.11 6.91 -13.32
C SER A 97 4.59 7.34 -13.23
N CYS A 98 5.48 6.41 -12.85
CA CYS A 98 6.93 6.62 -12.81
C CYS A 98 7.60 6.68 -14.20
N GLY A 99 6.85 6.53 -15.29
CA GLY A 99 7.35 6.56 -16.67
C GLY A 99 7.88 5.21 -17.19
N LYS A 100 7.91 4.15 -16.38
CA LYS A 100 8.34 2.80 -16.78
C LYS A 100 7.13 1.91 -17.11
N ARG A 101 7.39 0.75 -17.72
CA ARG A 101 6.37 -0.25 -18.02
C ARG A 101 6.56 -1.50 -17.19
N GLY A 102 5.45 -2.20 -16.90
CA GLY A 102 5.48 -3.48 -16.18
C GLY A 102 5.76 -3.38 -14.68
N CYS A 103 5.67 -2.18 -14.09
CA CYS A 103 5.77 -2.02 -12.64
C CYS A 103 4.70 -2.86 -11.93
N LEU A 104 5.02 -3.35 -10.73
CA LEU A 104 4.05 -4.08 -9.91
C LEU A 104 2.76 -3.27 -9.67
N GLU A 105 2.87 -1.96 -9.48
CA GLU A 105 1.75 -1.07 -9.22
C GLU A 105 0.64 -1.14 -10.27
N VAL A 106 1.00 -1.20 -11.55
CA VAL A 106 0.00 -1.23 -12.65
C VAL A 106 -0.74 -2.56 -12.78
N GLU A 107 -0.45 -3.52 -11.90
CA GLU A 107 -1.09 -4.84 -11.86
C GLU A 107 -1.68 -5.18 -10.48
N ALA A 108 -1.13 -4.60 -9.40
CA ALA A 108 -1.47 -4.99 -8.03
C ALA A 108 -2.19 -3.91 -7.22
N SER A 109 -2.31 -2.68 -7.73
CA SER A 109 -3.01 -1.60 -7.05
C SER A 109 -4.53 -1.69 -7.23
N LEU A 110 -5.28 -1.02 -6.35
CA LEU A 110 -6.73 -0.89 -6.53
C LEU A 110 -7.08 -0.05 -7.75
N SER A 111 -6.26 0.94 -8.13
CA SER A 111 -6.45 1.68 -9.38
C SER A 111 -6.32 0.76 -10.60
N ALA A 112 -5.34 -0.14 -10.60
CA ALA A 112 -5.18 -1.12 -11.69
C ALA A 112 -6.35 -2.10 -11.74
N THR A 113 -6.86 -2.53 -10.58
CA THR A 113 -8.05 -3.39 -10.48
C THR A 113 -9.29 -2.72 -11.06
N VAL A 114 -9.53 -1.47 -10.67
CA VAL A 114 -10.67 -0.68 -11.21
C VAL A 114 -10.56 -0.49 -12.72
N GLU A 115 -9.37 -0.16 -13.21
CA GLU A 115 -9.15 0.04 -14.66
C GLU A 115 -9.35 -1.24 -15.45
N GLU A 116 -8.88 -2.39 -14.94
CA GLU A 116 -9.13 -3.70 -15.56
C GLU A 116 -10.62 -4.02 -15.63
N ILE A 117 -11.36 -3.76 -14.54
CA ILE A 117 -12.82 -3.97 -14.52
C ILE A 117 -13.50 -3.10 -15.57
N LYS A 118 -13.14 -1.81 -15.68
CA LYS A 118 -13.68 -0.92 -16.71
C LYS A 118 -13.41 -1.41 -18.13
N GLU A 119 -12.15 -1.82 -18.40
CA GLU A 119 -11.76 -2.37 -19.70
C GLU A 119 -12.63 -3.59 -20.07
N ARG A 120 -12.88 -4.50 -19.12
CA ARG A 120 -13.68 -5.72 -19.31
C ARG A 120 -15.17 -5.43 -19.47
N LEU A 121 -15.74 -4.45 -18.72
CA LEU A 121 -17.12 -3.99 -18.90
C LEU A 121 -17.32 -3.38 -20.30
N LEU A 122 -16.38 -2.56 -20.76
CA LEU A 122 -16.40 -1.99 -22.12
C LEU A 122 -16.30 -3.07 -23.20
N ALA A 123 -15.63 -4.17 -22.92
CA ALA A 123 -15.57 -5.35 -23.79
C ALA A 123 -16.85 -6.21 -23.76
N GLY A 124 -17.85 -5.85 -22.94
CA GLY A 124 -19.15 -6.52 -22.85
C GLY A 124 -19.20 -7.67 -21.83
N GLU A 125 -18.24 -7.78 -20.94
CA GLU A 125 -18.29 -8.79 -19.87
C GLU A 125 -19.40 -8.44 -18.86
N LYS A 126 -20.15 -9.47 -18.44
CA LYS A 126 -21.28 -9.30 -17.52
C LYS A 126 -20.81 -9.12 -16.08
N SER A 127 -21.36 -8.14 -15.39
CA SER A 127 -21.14 -7.87 -13.98
C SER A 127 -22.36 -7.15 -13.40
N ILE A 128 -22.47 -7.12 -12.07
CA ILE A 128 -23.40 -6.21 -11.39
C ILE A 128 -22.87 -4.77 -11.38
N LEU A 129 -21.58 -4.57 -11.62
CA LEU A 129 -20.93 -3.25 -11.73
C LEU A 129 -21.28 -2.59 -13.07
N GLN A 130 -21.40 -1.26 -13.02
CA GLN A 130 -21.61 -0.42 -14.20
C GLN A 130 -20.51 0.66 -14.29
N LEU A 131 -20.28 1.20 -15.47
CA LEU A 131 -19.27 2.26 -15.65
C LEU A 131 -19.56 3.52 -14.80
N THR A 132 -20.83 3.76 -14.46
CA THR A 132 -21.27 4.84 -13.59
C THR A 132 -20.85 4.69 -12.12
N ASP A 133 -20.45 3.49 -11.69
CA ASP A 133 -20.00 3.23 -10.32
C ASP A 133 -18.57 3.75 -10.07
N PHE A 134 -17.86 4.16 -11.14
CA PHE A 134 -16.46 4.55 -11.09
C PHE A 134 -16.29 6.07 -11.21
N THR A 135 -16.77 6.82 -10.22
CA THR A 135 -16.74 8.29 -10.19
C THR A 135 -15.46 8.87 -9.57
N ASP A 136 -15.03 8.28 -8.44
CA ASP A 136 -13.85 8.68 -7.69
C ASP A 136 -13.19 7.44 -7.05
N GLN A 137 -12.01 7.62 -6.45
CA GLN A 137 -11.23 6.51 -5.87
C GLN A 137 -11.98 5.74 -4.77
N LEU A 138 -12.67 6.47 -3.90
CA LEU A 138 -13.37 5.86 -2.76
C LEU A 138 -14.57 5.06 -3.22
N THR A 139 -15.47 5.70 -3.95
CA THR A 139 -16.69 5.10 -4.49
C THR A 139 -16.39 3.90 -5.38
N SER A 140 -15.41 4.03 -6.28
CA SER A 140 -14.97 2.94 -7.16
C SER A 140 -14.47 1.72 -6.36
N THR A 141 -13.67 1.95 -5.34
CA THR A 141 -13.12 0.86 -4.51
C THR A 141 -14.21 0.15 -3.72
N GLU A 142 -15.13 0.91 -3.12
CA GLU A 142 -16.26 0.38 -2.35
C GLU A 142 -17.21 -0.43 -3.25
N ALA A 143 -17.50 0.06 -4.46
CA ALA A 143 -18.31 -0.66 -5.44
C ALA A 143 -17.68 -2.02 -5.79
N VAL A 144 -16.37 -2.06 -6.06
CA VAL A 144 -15.65 -3.31 -6.37
C VAL A 144 -15.70 -4.28 -5.19
N PHE A 145 -15.46 -3.82 -3.95
CA PHE A 145 -15.52 -4.69 -2.78
C PHE A 145 -16.92 -5.22 -2.53
N SER A 146 -17.94 -4.37 -2.64
CA SER A 146 -19.34 -4.77 -2.49
C SER A 146 -19.73 -5.80 -3.55
N ALA A 147 -19.38 -5.58 -4.82
CA ALA A 147 -19.66 -6.51 -5.90
C ALA A 147 -18.99 -7.88 -5.64
N ALA A 148 -17.72 -7.87 -5.24
CA ALA A 148 -17.00 -9.10 -4.95
C ALA A 148 -17.59 -9.87 -3.76
N GLN A 149 -18.02 -9.17 -2.70
CA GLN A 149 -18.74 -9.78 -1.56
C GLN A 149 -20.08 -10.38 -1.96
N ASN A 150 -20.74 -9.82 -2.95
CA ASN A 150 -21.99 -10.34 -3.52
C ASN A 150 -21.77 -11.42 -4.61
N GLY A 151 -20.54 -11.90 -4.78
CA GLY A 151 -20.22 -13.02 -5.67
C GLY A 151 -20.01 -12.63 -7.13
N ASP A 152 -19.83 -11.34 -7.46
CA ASP A 152 -19.55 -10.88 -8.81
C ASP A 152 -18.21 -11.42 -9.30
N GLN A 153 -18.25 -12.21 -10.37
CA GLN A 153 -17.08 -12.94 -10.86
C GLN A 153 -16.04 -12.01 -11.51
N LEU A 154 -16.47 -10.90 -12.10
CA LEU A 154 -15.58 -9.91 -12.68
C LEU A 154 -14.75 -9.24 -11.57
N ALA A 155 -15.40 -8.75 -10.51
CA ALA A 155 -14.74 -8.14 -9.36
C ALA A 155 -13.82 -9.12 -8.62
N ILE A 156 -14.30 -10.37 -8.37
CA ILE A 156 -13.49 -11.41 -7.71
C ILE A 156 -12.26 -11.74 -8.55
N SER A 157 -12.39 -11.92 -9.87
CA SER A 157 -11.25 -12.28 -10.73
C SER A 157 -10.22 -11.16 -10.83
N ALA A 158 -10.65 -9.90 -10.90
CA ALA A 158 -9.74 -8.75 -10.93
C ALA A 158 -8.97 -8.59 -9.60
N LEU A 159 -9.66 -8.71 -8.46
CA LEU A 159 -9.00 -8.70 -7.13
C LEU A 159 -8.07 -9.89 -6.95
N SER A 160 -8.45 -11.07 -7.43
CA SER A 160 -7.61 -12.27 -7.39
C SER A 160 -6.32 -12.09 -8.18
N LYS A 161 -6.39 -11.51 -9.37
CA LYS A 161 -5.22 -11.20 -10.18
C LYS A 161 -4.31 -10.19 -9.48
N ALA A 162 -4.87 -9.12 -8.92
CA ALA A 162 -4.12 -8.14 -8.15
C ALA A 162 -3.41 -8.79 -6.94
N GLY A 163 -4.11 -9.68 -6.22
CA GLY A 163 -3.55 -10.45 -5.10
C GLY A 163 -2.39 -11.35 -5.53
N TYR A 164 -2.52 -12.06 -6.67
CA TYR A 164 -1.45 -12.90 -7.20
C TYR A 164 -0.21 -12.07 -7.57
N MET A 165 -0.40 -10.95 -8.24
CA MET A 165 0.71 -10.05 -8.59
C MET A 165 1.38 -9.43 -7.37
N LEU A 166 0.59 -9.04 -6.36
CA LEU A 166 1.13 -8.59 -5.08
C LEU A 166 1.94 -9.69 -4.40
N GLY A 167 1.46 -10.93 -4.40
CA GLY A 167 2.16 -12.10 -3.87
C GLY A 167 3.51 -12.36 -4.55
N LYS A 168 3.61 -12.12 -5.86
CA LYS A 168 4.87 -12.18 -6.59
C LYS A 168 5.86 -11.12 -6.11
N GLY A 169 5.38 -9.89 -5.85
CA GLY A 169 6.18 -8.83 -5.22
C GLY A 169 6.63 -9.22 -3.81
N ILE A 170 5.73 -9.79 -3.02
CA ILE A 170 5.98 -10.29 -1.66
C ILE A 170 7.08 -11.37 -1.68
N ALA A 171 7.01 -12.33 -2.59
CA ALA A 171 8.05 -13.36 -2.72
C ALA A 171 9.44 -12.74 -2.96
N THR A 172 9.52 -11.69 -3.77
CA THR A 172 10.78 -10.92 -3.98
C THR A 172 11.25 -10.27 -2.67
N LEU A 173 10.35 -9.64 -1.93
CA LEU A 173 10.68 -9.01 -0.65
C LEU A 173 11.13 -10.04 0.41
N ILE A 174 10.52 -11.22 0.45
CA ILE A 174 10.92 -12.30 1.34
C ILE A 174 12.38 -12.72 1.05
N HIS A 175 12.76 -12.86 -0.22
CA HIS A 175 14.12 -13.23 -0.59
C HIS A 175 15.17 -12.16 -0.23
N ILE A 176 14.81 -10.88 -0.30
CA ILE A 176 15.74 -9.77 -0.07
C ILE A 176 15.84 -9.43 1.41
N MET A 177 14.71 -9.35 2.11
CA MET A 177 14.62 -8.80 3.46
C MET A 177 14.47 -9.89 4.54
N ASN A 178 14.00 -11.09 4.17
CA ASN A 178 13.75 -12.20 5.11
C ASN A 178 13.02 -11.75 6.39
N PRO A 179 11.85 -11.11 6.29
CA PRO A 179 11.15 -10.54 7.44
C PRO A 179 10.48 -11.61 8.29
N GLN A 180 10.27 -11.33 9.57
CA GLN A 180 9.45 -12.16 10.46
C GLN A 180 7.98 -12.11 10.04
N LYS A 181 7.52 -10.93 9.64
CA LYS A 181 6.11 -10.70 9.30
C LYS A 181 5.94 -9.74 8.13
N ILE A 182 4.93 -10.01 7.31
CA ILE A 182 4.42 -9.08 6.29
C ILE A 182 2.96 -8.81 6.60
N ILE A 183 2.60 -7.56 6.70
CA ILE A 183 1.24 -7.09 7.00
C ILE A 183 0.69 -6.42 5.74
N ILE A 184 -0.47 -6.89 5.25
CA ILE A 184 -1.22 -6.24 4.19
C ILE A 184 -2.22 -5.29 4.86
N SER A 185 -1.98 -4.02 4.71
CA SER A 185 -2.78 -2.94 5.29
C SER A 185 -3.33 -2.02 4.19
N GLY A 186 -3.96 -0.93 4.56
CA GLY A 186 -4.63 -0.04 3.63
C GLY A 186 -6.00 -0.57 3.20
N ARG A 187 -6.62 0.08 2.21
CA ARG A 187 -7.98 -0.26 1.77
C ARG A 187 -8.12 -1.67 1.19
N GLY A 188 -7.08 -2.17 0.53
CA GLY A 188 -7.06 -3.51 -0.04
C GLY A 188 -7.22 -4.63 1.00
N ALA A 189 -6.93 -4.34 2.28
CA ALA A 189 -7.18 -5.27 3.38
C ALA A 189 -8.66 -5.69 3.49
N HIS A 190 -9.61 -4.84 3.05
CA HIS A 190 -11.03 -5.18 3.03
C HIS A 190 -11.38 -6.34 2.06
N ALA A 191 -10.54 -6.60 1.07
CA ALA A 191 -10.67 -7.76 0.17
C ALA A 191 -9.78 -8.94 0.61
N GLY A 192 -9.34 -8.96 1.87
CA GLY A 192 -8.37 -9.91 2.41
C GLY A 192 -8.72 -11.38 2.17
N ASN A 193 -10.01 -11.74 2.27
CA ASN A 193 -10.52 -13.08 2.00
C ASN A 193 -10.34 -13.53 0.54
N ILE A 194 -10.30 -12.59 -0.40
CA ILE A 194 -10.11 -12.86 -1.84
C ILE A 194 -8.63 -12.82 -2.21
N ILE A 195 -7.89 -11.80 -1.73
CA ILE A 195 -6.50 -11.60 -2.14
C ILE A 195 -5.52 -12.53 -1.42
N MET A 196 -5.76 -12.89 -0.15
CA MET A 196 -4.81 -13.69 0.63
C MET A 196 -4.54 -15.08 0.03
N PRO A 197 -5.54 -15.87 -0.43
CA PRO A 197 -5.27 -17.15 -1.09
C PRO A 197 -4.38 -16.98 -2.33
N GLN A 198 -4.55 -15.90 -3.07
CA GLN A 198 -3.78 -15.61 -4.28
C GLN A 198 -2.35 -15.18 -3.95
N ILE A 199 -2.18 -14.37 -2.91
CA ILE A 199 -0.86 -14.01 -2.36
C ILE A 199 -0.12 -15.27 -1.97
N GLN A 200 -0.78 -16.17 -1.21
CA GLN A 200 -0.16 -17.42 -0.76
C GLN A 200 0.21 -18.33 -1.95
N THR A 201 -0.65 -18.43 -2.97
CA THR A 201 -0.35 -19.18 -4.20
C THR A 201 0.91 -18.61 -4.87
N ALA A 202 0.98 -17.30 -5.07
CA ALA A 202 2.15 -16.68 -5.70
C ALA A 202 3.43 -16.85 -4.86
N VAL A 203 3.33 -16.74 -3.54
CA VAL A 203 4.48 -17.00 -2.66
C VAL A 203 4.96 -18.44 -2.79
N ASN A 204 4.05 -19.42 -2.88
CA ASN A 204 4.43 -20.82 -3.10
C ASN A 204 5.07 -21.02 -4.48
N ASP A 205 4.61 -20.32 -5.51
CA ASP A 205 5.16 -20.43 -6.87
C ASP A 205 6.55 -19.81 -7.02
N PHE A 206 6.82 -18.71 -6.31
CA PHE A 206 8.00 -17.88 -6.56
C PHE A 206 9.01 -17.84 -5.41
N CYS A 207 8.68 -18.29 -4.22
CA CYS A 207 9.57 -18.20 -3.07
C CYS A 207 10.18 -19.56 -2.70
N ILE A 208 11.41 -19.54 -2.24
CA ILE A 208 12.07 -20.73 -1.68
C ILE A 208 11.29 -21.18 -0.43
N PRO A 209 10.74 -22.42 -0.38
CA PRO A 209 9.84 -22.84 0.70
C PRO A 209 10.46 -22.72 2.10
N LYS A 210 11.76 -23.00 2.23
CA LYS A 210 12.48 -22.92 3.51
C LYS A 210 12.49 -21.51 4.10
N ILE A 211 12.46 -20.48 3.25
CA ILE A 211 12.44 -19.07 3.66
C ILE A 211 10.99 -18.63 3.85
N ALA A 212 10.11 -18.91 2.88
CA ALA A 212 8.70 -18.56 2.93
C ALA A 212 8.01 -19.03 4.23
N ASN A 213 8.28 -20.27 4.67
CA ASN A 213 7.71 -20.87 5.87
C ASN A 213 8.12 -20.16 7.18
N LYS A 214 9.10 -19.26 7.14
CA LYS A 214 9.53 -18.48 8.30
C LYS A 214 8.91 -17.09 8.37
N THR A 215 8.30 -16.66 7.29
CA THR A 215 7.63 -15.35 7.19
C THR A 215 6.12 -15.52 7.35
N LYS A 216 5.54 -14.88 8.35
CA LYS A 216 4.08 -14.84 8.51
C LYS A 216 3.49 -13.72 7.66
N ILE A 217 2.48 -14.01 6.85
CA ILE A 217 1.76 -13.01 6.06
C ILE A 217 0.36 -12.86 6.65
N GLU A 218 -0.05 -11.64 6.99
CA GLU A 218 -1.32 -11.34 7.65
C GLU A 218 -2.02 -10.16 6.97
N ILE A 219 -3.35 -10.18 7.01
CA ILE A 219 -4.17 -9.01 6.70
C ILE A 219 -4.33 -8.19 7.97
N SER A 220 -4.18 -6.88 7.87
CA SER A 220 -4.42 -5.98 8.99
C SER A 220 -5.92 -5.84 9.28
N ASP A 221 -6.27 -5.87 10.55
CA ASP A 221 -7.62 -5.56 11.04
C ASP A 221 -7.76 -4.07 11.40
N MET A 222 -6.68 -3.29 11.28
CA MET A 222 -6.65 -1.88 11.70
C MET A 222 -7.47 -1.03 10.73
N LYS A 223 -8.57 -0.50 11.23
CA LYS A 223 -9.35 0.52 10.51
C LYS A 223 -8.65 1.88 10.64
N GLN A 224 -8.60 2.63 9.53
CA GLN A 224 -8.03 3.99 9.53
C GLN A 224 -6.54 4.07 9.96
N ALA A 225 -5.74 3.04 9.64
CA ALA A 225 -4.32 2.98 9.97
C ALA A 225 -3.56 4.27 9.58
N GLN A 226 -3.91 4.86 8.44
CA GLN A 226 -3.31 6.11 7.97
C GLN A 226 -3.53 7.28 8.94
N LEU A 227 -4.75 7.44 9.49
CA LEU A 227 -5.06 8.50 10.46
C LEU A 227 -4.37 8.26 11.80
N ILE A 228 -4.37 7.01 12.27
CA ILE A 228 -3.70 6.62 13.52
C ILE A 228 -2.19 6.87 13.40
N GLY A 229 -1.57 6.48 12.30
CA GLY A 229 -0.15 6.72 12.05
C GLY A 229 0.20 8.20 11.98
N THR A 230 -0.63 9.01 11.31
CA THR A 230 -0.45 10.46 11.24
C THR A 230 -0.51 11.09 12.63
N ALA A 231 -1.46 10.69 13.47
CA ALA A 231 -1.54 11.14 14.85
C ALA A 231 -0.30 10.73 15.67
N SER A 232 0.17 9.49 15.53
CA SER A 232 1.38 8.98 16.20
C SER A 232 2.61 9.81 15.87
N ILE A 233 2.79 10.20 14.61
CA ILE A 233 3.90 11.04 14.16
C ILE A 233 3.89 12.40 14.89
N VAL A 234 2.70 13.01 15.04
CA VAL A 234 2.58 14.30 15.76
C VAL A 234 2.98 14.13 17.23
N PHE A 235 2.55 13.03 17.87
CA PHE A 235 2.92 12.75 19.27
C PHE A 235 4.44 12.53 19.43
N GLU A 236 5.07 11.78 18.54
CA GLU A 236 6.52 11.54 18.57
C GLU A 236 7.31 12.86 18.43
N TYR A 237 6.92 13.73 17.50
CA TYR A 237 7.54 15.04 17.34
C TYR A 237 7.29 15.97 18.54
N ALA A 238 6.10 15.95 19.12
CA ALA A 238 5.80 16.73 20.32
C ALA A 238 6.66 16.27 21.50
N LEU A 239 6.71 14.96 21.77
CA LEU A 239 7.50 14.39 22.86
C LEU A 239 9.00 14.66 22.70
N SER A 240 9.55 14.56 21.49
CA SER A 240 10.96 14.86 21.23
C SER A 240 11.33 16.32 21.50
N LYS A 241 10.42 17.25 21.25
CA LYS A 241 10.61 18.66 21.61
C LYS A 241 10.61 18.88 23.12
N PHE A 242 9.70 18.23 23.86
CA PHE A 242 9.68 18.32 25.33
C PHE A 242 10.92 17.69 25.99
N ALA A 243 11.42 16.58 25.44
CA ALA A 243 12.63 15.92 25.95
C ALA A 243 13.91 16.77 25.74
N ASN A 244 13.96 17.63 24.75
CA ASN A 244 15.09 18.54 24.47
C ASN A 244 15.00 19.88 25.24
N LEU A 245 13.97 20.10 26.06
CA LEU A 245 13.78 21.29 26.87
C LEU A 245 14.18 21.08 28.34
N ASN A 246 14.56 19.86 28.70
CA ASN A 246 15.12 19.46 30.01
C ASN A 246 16.58 19.03 29.86
#